data_c14a8bf7e2eeb02173dad33c83d6dfae
#
_entry.id   c14a8bf7e2eeb02173dad33c83d6dfae
#
_cell.length_a   1.000
_cell.length_b   1.000
_cell.length_c   1.000
_cell.angle_alpha   90.00
_cell.angle_beta   90.00
_cell.angle_gamma   90.00
#
_symmetry.space_group_name_H-M   'P 1'
#
loop_
_entity.id
_entity.type
_entity.pdbx_description
1 polymer ?
#
loop_
_entity_poly.entity_id
_entity_poly.type
_entity_poly.pdbx_seq_one_letter_code
_entity_poly.pdbx_strand_id
1 'polypeptide(L)'
;MSDESINKNFHLKKRKEISLEKYVAGILSKDVSYLSAAITLIESVNSKHRELAEQIIEKCLPHSGKSIRVGITGVPGVGKSTFIESFGTFLTTQERRIAV
;
A
#
# COMPACT_ATOMS: atom_id res chain seq x y z
N MET A 1 24.77 -19.07 -13.07
CA MET A 1 24.51 -18.04 -14.07
C MET A 1 23.13 -18.16 -14.71
N SER A 2 22.84 -19.28 -15.28
CA SER A 2 21.52 -19.53 -15.88
C SER A 2 20.39 -19.48 -14.85
N ASP A 3 20.68 -19.90 -13.62
CA ASP A 3 19.67 -19.90 -12.55
C ASP A 3 19.24 -18.50 -12.17
N GLU A 4 20.17 -17.55 -12.14
CA GLU A 4 19.84 -16.16 -11.84
C GLU A 4 18.97 -15.55 -12.94
N SER A 5 19.29 -15.85 -14.20
CA SER A 5 18.52 -15.36 -15.32
C SER A 5 17.10 -15.90 -15.29
N ILE A 6 16.97 -17.19 -14.97
CA ILE A 6 15.66 -17.83 -14.87
C ILE A 6 14.84 -17.19 -13.75
N ASN A 7 15.45 -16.96 -12.60
CA ASN A 7 14.75 -16.35 -11.46
C ASN A 7 14.29 -14.93 -11.78
N LYS A 8 15.13 -14.14 -12.44
CA LYS A 8 14.75 -12.79 -12.84
C LYS A 8 13.59 -12.79 -13.80
N ASN A 9 13.62 -13.68 -14.78
CA ASN A 9 12.52 -13.79 -15.75
C ASN A 9 11.23 -14.21 -15.06
N PHE A 10 11.32 -15.10 -14.11
CA PHE A 10 10.17 -15.57 -13.35
C PHE A 10 9.51 -14.42 -12.59
N HIS A 11 10.31 -13.60 -11.90
CA HIS A 11 9.79 -12.46 -11.17
C HIS A 11 9.17 -11.42 -12.09
N LEU A 12 9.81 -11.15 -13.23
CA LEU A 12 9.28 -10.20 -14.19
C LEU A 12 7.94 -10.67 -14.77
N LYS A 13 7.82 -11.96 -15.05
CA LYS A 13 6.56 -12.52 -15.53
C LYS A 13 5.45 -12.35 -14.50
N LYS A 14 5.72 -12.66 -13.25
CA LYS A 14 4.74 -12.49 -12.18
C LYS A 14 4.24 -11.06 -12.08
N ARG A 15 5.17 -10.10 -12.13
CA ARG A 15 4.80 -8.69 -12.05
C ARG A 15 3.96 -8.24 -13.23
N LYS A 16 4.28 -8.75 -14.42
CA LYS A 16 3.52 -8.40 -15.62
C LYS A 16 2.13 -9.00 -15.64
N GLU A 17 1.93 -10.09 -14.93
CA GLU A 17 0.67 -10.82 -14.94
C GLU A 17 -0.37 -10.25 -14.00
N ILE A 18 0.00 -9.34 -13.11
CA ILE A 18 -0.98 -8.73 -12.21
C ILE A 18 -1.79 -7.70 -13.00
N SER A 19 -3.06 -7.98 -13.15
CA SER A 19 -3.97 -7.11 -13.89
C SER A 19 -4.53 -6.00 -12.99
N LEU A 20 -5.11 -4.98 -13.62
CA LEU A 20 -5.76 -3.90 -12.90
C LEU A 20 -6.85 -4.45 -11.96
N GLU A 21 -7.65 -5.37 -12.45
CA GLU A 21 -8.73 -5.95 -11.67
C GLU A 21 -8.22 -6.69 -10.44
N LYS A 22 -7.10 -7.39 -10.57
CA LYS A 22 -6.51 -8.09 -9.43
C LYS A 22 -5.99 -7.13 -8.39
N TYR A 23 -5.36 -6.03 -8.82
CA TYR A 23 -4.90 -5.00 -7.88
C TYR A 23 -6.07 -4.42 -7.11
N VAL A 24 -7.11 -4.02 -7.81
CA VAL A 24 -8.27 -3.39 -7.17
C VAL A 24 -8.94 -4.38 -6.22
N ALA A 25 -9.19 -5.60 -6.67
CA ALA A 25 -9.81 -6.61 -5.83
C ALA A 25 -8.97 -6.90 -4.59
N GLY A 26 -7.65 -7.02 -4.74
CA GLY A 26 -6.76 -7.26 -3.61
C GLY A 26 -6.77 -6.13 -2.61
N ILE A 27 -6.71 -4.89 -3.08
CA ILE A 27 -6.73 -3.71 -2.22
C ILE A 27 -8.05 -3.62 -1.48
N LEU A 28 -9.16 -3.80 -2.16
CA LEU A 28 -10.48 -3.71 -1.54
C LEU A 28 -10.75 -4.88 -0.58
N SER A 29 -10.11 -6.02 -0.80
CA SER A 29 -10.21 -7.14 0.13
C SER A 29 -9.23 -7.01 1.29
N LYS A 30 -8.50 -5.90 1.36
CA LYS A 30 -7.57 -5.58 2.45
C LYS A 30 -6.32 -6.47 2.46
N ASP A 31 -5.89 -6.89 1.29
CA ASP A 31 -4.66 -7.67 1.14
C ASP A 31 -3.47 -6.71 1.07
N VAL A 32 -2.63 -6.74 2.11
CA VAL A 32 -1.49 -5.84 2.22
C VAL A 32 -0.48 -6.05 1.11
N SER A 33 -0.36 -7.27 0.60
CA SER A 33 0.57 -7.55 -0.51
C SER A 33 0.22 -6.76 -1.76
N TYR A 34 -1.06 -6.71 -2.11
CA TYR A 34 -1.51 -5.93 -3.26
C TYR A 34 -1.38 -4.44 -3.02
N LEU A 35 -1.68 -4.00 -1.82
CA LEU A 35 -1.51 -2.59 -1.47
C LEU A 35 -0.06 -2.16 -1.58
N SER A 36 0.87 -2.95 -1.06
CA SER A 36 2.29 -2.66 -1.14
C SER A 36 2.78 -2.61 -2.58
N ALA A 37 2.33 -3.56 -3.41
CA ALA A 37 2.68 -3.58 -4.82
C ALA A 37 2.15 -2.35 -5.55
N ALA A 38 0.93 -1.92 -5.23
CA ALA A 38 0.35 -0.72 -5.83
C ALA A 38 1.12 0.53 -5.43
N ILE A 39 1.53 0.64 -4.17
CA ILE A 39 2.33 1.78 -3.72
C ILE A 39 3.65 1.83 -4.48
N THR A 40 4.27 0.70 -4.72
CA THR A 40 5.50 0.62 -5.52
C THR A 40 5.28 1.16 -6.93
N LEU A 41 4.13 0.84 -7.53
CA LEU A 41 3.79 1.37 -8.85
C LEU A 41 3.62 2.89 -8.81
N ILE A 42 2.97 3.40 -7.78
CA ILE A 42 2.75 4.85 -7.64
C ILE A 42 4.07 5.60 -7.54
N GLU A 43 5.05 5.03 -6.87
CA GLU A 43 6.35 5.65 -6.68
C GLU A 43 7.29 5.45 -7.86
N SER A 44 6.93 4.61 -8.81
CA SER A 44 7.77 4.31 -9.96
C SER A 44 7.87 5.50 -10.92
N VAL A 45 9.03 5.66 -11.53
CA VAL A 45 9.23 6.67 -12.57
C VAL A 45 8.88 6.14 -13.96
N ASN A 46 8.57 4.86 -14.08
CA ASN A 46 8.20 4.24 -15.35
C ASN A 46 6.80 4.68 -15.75
N SER A 47 6.64 5.19 -16.98
CA SER A 47 5.35 5.72 -17.42
C SER A 47 4.24 4.66 -17.46
N LYS A 48 4.56 3.43 -17.81
CA LYS A 48 3.58 2.35 -17.82
C LYS A 48 3.08 2.03 -16.42
N HIS A 49 3.99 2.05 -15.45
CA HIS A 49 3.62 1.83 -14.05
C HIS A 49 2.72 2.95 -13.55
N ARG A 50 3.01 4.18 -13.96
CA ARG A 50 2.22 5.34 -13.54
C ARG A 50 0.82 5.30 -14.10
N GLU A 51 0.67 4.89 -15.36
CA GLU A 51 -0.65 4.73 -15.95
C GLU A 51 -1.49 3.70 -15.20
N LEU A 52 -0.89 2.55 -14.89
CA LEU A 52 -1.58 1.52 -14.13
C LEU A 52 -1.92 2.01 -12.73
N ALA A 53 -1.00 2.73 -12.08
CA ALA A 53 -1.23 3.29 -10.76
C ALA A 53 -2.41 4.27 -10.75
N GLU A 54 -2.48 5.14 -11.76
CA GLU A 54 -3.59 6.08 -11.90
C GLU A 54 -4.92 5.36 -12.04
N GLN A 55 -4.96 4.30 -12.82
CA GLN A 55 -6.18 3.52 -13.00
C GLN A 55 -6.59 2.81 -11.71
N ILE A 56 -5.61 2.31 -10.95
CA ILE A 56 -5.88 1.68 -9.66
C ILE A 56 -6.48 2.71 -8.70
N ILE A 57 -5.90 3.90 -8.63
CA ILE A 57 -6.39 4.97 -7.77
C ILE A 57 -7.82 5.35 -8.15
N GLU A 58 -8.07 5.55 -9.44
CA GLU A 58 -9.40 5.91 -9.92
C GLU A 58 -10.47 4.90 -9.48
N LYS A 59 -10.16 3.61 -9.60
CA LYS A 59 -11.13 2.58 -9.25
C LYS A 59 -11.31 2.42 -7.75
N CYS A 60 -10.30 2.77 -6.96
CA CYS A 60 -10.38 2.68 -5.51
C CYS A 60 -11.01 3.92 -4.86
N LEU A 61 -10.96 5.07 -5.51
CA LEU A 61 -11.48 6.31 -4.96
C LEU A 61 -12.93 6.24 -4.46
N PRO A 62 -13.87 5.62 -5.20
CA PRO A 62 -15.26 5.53 -4.71
C PRO A 62 -15.40 4.79 -3.38
N HIS A 63 -14.43 3.97 -3.04
CA HIS A 63 -14.43 3.19 -1.80
C HIS A 63 -13.64 3.85 -0.68
N SER A 64 -13.12 5.05 -0.91
CA SER A 64 -12.33 5.78 0.08
C SER A 64 -13.24 6.72 0.89
N GLY A 65 -12.66 7.39 1.88
CA GLY A 65 -13.36 8.42 2.64
C GLY A 65 -14.11 7.91 3.86
N LYS A 66 -14.04 6.62 4.14
CA LYS A 66 -14.70 6.05 5.32
C LYS A 66 -13.81 5.98 6.54
N SER A 67 -12.56 6.44 6.40
CA SER A 67 -11.61 6.43 7.50
C SER A 67 -11.61 7.77 8.23
N ILE A 68 -11.15 7.73 9.48
CA ILE A 68 -10.98 8.91 10.29
C ILE A 68 -9.49 9.28 10.26
N ARG A 69 -9.20 10.55 10.03
CA ARG A 69 -7.84 11.06 10.03
C ARG A 69 -7.59 11.82 11.32
N VAL A 70 -6.51 11.47 11.99
CA VAL A 70 -6.15 12.12 13.24
C VAL A 70 -4.79 12.79 13.06
N GLY A 71 -4.74 14.10 13.30
CA GLY A 71 -3.51 14.86 13.26
C GLY A 71 -2.89 14.90 14.63
N ILE A 72 -1.61 14.52 14.74
CA ILE A 72 -0.88 14.56 16.00
C ILE A 72 0.28 15.52 15.83
N THR A 73 0.28 16.60 16.58
CA THR A 73 1.29 17.64 16.50
C THR A 73 1.99 17.82 17.83
N GLY A 74 3.16 18.43 17.79
CA GLY A 74 3.93 18.69 18.99
C GLY A 74 5.38 18.98 18.64
N VAL A 75 6.10 19.58 19.57
CA VAL A 75 7.52 19.79 19.37
C VAL A 75 8.27 18.47 19.55
N PRO A 76 9.43 18.31 18.89
CA PRO A 76 10.23 17.10 19.03
C PRO A 76 10.57 16.83 20.51
N GLY A 77 10.50 15.58 20.92
CA GLY A 77 10.92 15.18 22.25
C GLY A 77 9.84 15.20 23.32
N VAL A 78 8.59 15.53 22.97
CA VAL A 78 7.50 15.54 23.96
C VAL A 78 6.69 14.24 23.99
N GLY A 79 7.24 13.13 23.48
CA GLY A 79 6.59 11.84 23.54
C GLY A 79 5.56 11.59 22.44
N LYS A 80 5.60 12.35 21.38
CA LYS A 80 4.67 12.21 20.27
C LYS A 80 4.73 10.82 19.64
N SER A 81 5.94 10.30 19.42
CA SER A 81 6.13 8.98 18.84
C SER A 81 5.63 7.88 19.77
N THR A 82 5.86 8.04 21.06
CA THR A 82 5.37 7.07 22.06
C THR A 82 3.85 7.06 22.08
N PHE A 83 3.22 8.23 21.98
CA PHE A 83 1.76 8.33 21.94
C PHE A 83 1.21 7.62 20.70
N ILE A 84 1.83 7.85 19.54
CA ILE A 84 1.39 7.22 18.27
C ILE A 84 1.47 5.70 18.40
N GLU A 85 2.57 5.20 18.95
CA GLU A 85 2.76 3.77 19.14
C GLU A 85 1.71 3.17 20.07
N SER A 86 1.49 3.80 21.23
CA SER A 86 0.52 3.29 22.20
C SER A 86 -0.90 3.37 21.65
N PHE A 87 -1.26 4.47 21.03
CA PHE A 87 -2.60 4.65 20.46
C PHE A 87 -2.83 3.68 19.31
N GLY A 88 -1.83 3.50 18.45
CA GLY A 88 -1.91 2.53 17.35
C GLY A 88 -2.10 1.11 17.85
N THR A 89 -1.34 0.73 18.88
CA THR A 89 -1.49 -0.60 19.50
C THR A 89 -2.89 -0.78 20.07
N PHE A 90 -3.40 0.23 20.75
CA PHE A 90 -4.75 0.19 21.29
C PHE A 90 -5.78 -0.02 20.19
N LEU A 91 -5.68 0.74 19.10
CA LEU A 91 -6.61 0.62 17.98
C LEU A 91 -6.54 -0.74 17.30
N THR A 92 -5.36 -1.30 17.15
CA THR A 92 -5.23 -2.61 16.53
C THR A 92 -5.81 -3.73 17.41
N THR A 93 -5.76 -3.57 18.74
CA THR A 93 -6.44 -4.53 19.62
C THR A 93 -7.95 -4.42 19.51
N GLN A 94 -8.47 -3.29 19.02
CA GLN A 94 -9.89 -3.11 18.73
C GLN A 94 -10.25 -3.55 17.31
N GLU A 95 -9.37 -4.29 16.66
CA GLU A 95 -9.54 -4.77 15.29
C GLU A 95 -9.67 -3.64 14.28
N ARG A 96 -9.15 -2.45 14.59
CA ARG A 96 -9.10 -1.33 13.67
C ARG A 96 -7.83 -1.41 12.81
N ARG A 97 -7.95 -0.97 11.60
CA ARG A 97 -6.79 -0.91 10.68
C ARG A 97 -6.28 0.51 10.67
N ILE A 98 -4.98 0.66 10.82
CA ILE A 98 -4.37 1.98 10.90
C ILE A 98 -3.22 2.11 9.90
N ALA A 99 -2.96 3.36 9.54
CA ALA A 99 -1.78 3.73 8.75
C ALA A 99 -1.21 5.00 9.35
N VAL A 100 0.11 5.03 9.43
CA VAL A 100 0.83 6.18 10.03
C VAL A 100 1.62 6.89 8.96
#